data_09e28538bed53d0d75488cdc6c242de3
#
_entry.id   09e28538bed53d0d75488cdc6c242de3
#
_cell.length_a   1.000
_cell.length_b   1.000
_cell.length_c   1.000
_cell.angle_alpha   90.00
_cell.angle_beta   90.00
_cell.angle_gamma   90.00
#
_symmetry.space_group_name_H-M   'P 1'
#
loop_
_entity.id
_entity.type
_entity.pdbx_description
1 polymer ?
#
loop_
_entity_poly.entity_id
_entity_poly.type
_entity_poly.pdbx_seq_one_letter_code
_entity_poly.pdbx_strand_id
1 'polypeptide(L)'
;MKLGYIIQKILKKMFNRPCINQSNIEKSARIDIGSVVVETSMDRYSYIGEHTSVLCAEIGAFTCISNYCAIGGGSHPIDWVSVSPVFNTTKGIIKKKLSSLQYSPFQKVHI
;
A
#
# COMPACT_ATOMS: atom_id res chain seq x y z
N MET A 1 -30.54 -14.46 -0.87
CA MET A 1 -29.67 -13.56 -1.66
C MET A 1 -29.99 -13.74 -3.13
N LYS A 2 -30.22 -12.65 -3.86
CA LYS A 2 -30.60 -12.73 -5.27
C LYS A 2 -29.42 -13.15 -6.13
N LEU A 3 -29.71 -13.94 -7.17
CA LEU A 3 -28.68 -14.45 -8.08
C LEU A 3 -27.87 -13.30 -8.73
N GLY A 4 -28.55 -12.22 -9.12
CA GLY A 4 -27.86 -11.06 -9.70
C GLY A 4 -26.82 -10.44 -8.76
N TYR A 5 -27.11 -10.37 -7.48
CA TYR A 5 -26.15 -9.87 -6.49
C TYR A 5 -24.93 -10.77 -6.37
N ILE A 6 -25.13 -12.09 -6.39
CA ILE A 6 -24.04 -13.05 -6.32
C ILE A 6 -23.12 -12.92 -7.53
N ILE A 7 -23.70 -12.79 -8.74
CA ILE A 7 -22.93 -12.60 -9.98
C ILE A 7 -22.12 -11.29 -9.93
N GLN A 8 -22.74 -10.20 -9.49
CA GLN A 8 -22.07 -8.92 -9.36
C GLN A 8 -20.90 -8.99 -8.39
N LYS A 9 -21.07 -9.70 -7.28
CA LYS A 9 -20.04 -9.89 -6.28
C LYS A 9 -18.86 -10.69 -6.82
N ILE A 10 -19.14 -11.73 -7.59
CA ILE A 10 -18.10 -12.53 -8.24
C ILE A 10 -17.33 -11.71 -9.28
N LEU A 11 -18.03 -10.94 -10.11
CA LEU A 11 -17.41 -10.09 -11.11
C LEU A 11 -16.51 -9.01 -10.47
N LYS A 12 -16.98 -8.38 -9.41
CA LYS A 12 -16.18 -7.43 -8.66
C LYS A 12 -14.88 -8.05 -8.17
N LYS A 13 -14.97 -9.25 -7.61
CA LYS A 13 -13.82 -9.97 -7.10
C LYS A 13 -12.83 -10.36 -8.20
N MET A 14 -13.34 -10.73 -9.41
CA MET A 14 -12.48 -11.09 -10.54
C MET A 14 -11.75 -9.90 -11.14
N PHE A 15 -12.39 -8.74 -11.23
CA PHE A 15 -11.81 -7.56 -11.86
C PHE A 15 -11.01 -6.66 -10.93
N ASN A 16 -11.21 -6.78 -9.62
CA ASN A 16 -10.52 -5.96 -8.61
C ASN A 16 -9.58 -6.78 -7.74
N ARG A 17 -8.86 -7.72 -8.33
CA ARG A 17 -7.91 -8.54 -7.57
C ARG A 17 -6.82 -7.67 -6.93
N PRO A 18 -6.32 -8.06 -5.74
CA PRO A 18 -5.25 -7.28 -5.10
C PRO A 18 -3.97 -7.29 -5.94
N CYS A 19 -3.27 -6.17 -5.94
CA CYS A 19 -1.96 -6.02 -6.57
C CYS A 19 -0.88 -6.23 -5.51
N ILE A 20 -0.11 -7.30 -5.65
CA ILE A 20 0.95 -7.66 -4.70
C ILE A 20 2.27 -7.67 -5.44
N ASN A 21 3.24 -6.91 -4.94
CA ASN A 21 4.56 -6.81 -5.58
C ASN A 21 5.66 -6.83 -4.52
N GLN A 22 6.71 -7.64 -4.76
CA GLN A 22 7.91 -7.73 -3.91
C GLN A 22 7.57 -7.93 -2.42
N SER A 23 6.55 -8.73 -2.15
CA SER A 23 6.03 -8.91 -0.80
C SER A 23 6.09 -10.38 -0.39
N ASN A 24 6.29 -10.62 0.89
CA ASN A 24 6.29 -11.94 1.47
C ASN A 24 5.04 -12.10 2.33
N ILE A 25 4.07 -12.84 1.81
CA ILE A 25 2.77 -13.03 2.45
C ILE A 25 2.69 -14.46 2.98
N GLU A 26 2.53 -14.59 4.29
CA GLU A 26 2.40 -15.91 4.90
C GLU A 26 1.10 -16.59 4.43
N LYS A 27 1.13 -17.90 4.36
CA LYS A 27 0.09 -18.73 3.72
C LYS A 27 -1.31 -18.51 4.28
N SER A 28 -1.43 -18.27 5.59
CA SER A 28 -2.72 -18.04 6.26
C SER A 28 -3.18 -16.59 6.21
N ALA A 29 -2.31 -15.66 5.80
CA ALA A 29 -2.70 -14.26 5.66
C ALA A 29 -3.61 -14.06 4.46
N ARG A 30 -4.46 -13.02 4.52
CA ARG A 30 -5.41 -12.71 3.45
C ARG A 30 -5.36 -11.23 3.11
N ILE A 31 -5.50 -10.96 1.82
CA ILE A 31 -5.57 -9.59 1.29
C ILE A 31 -6.84 -9.54 0.44
N ASP A 32 -7.72 -8.60 0.75
CA ASP A 32 -8.99 -8.48 0.06
C ASP A 32 -8.85 -7.67 -1.24
N ILE A 33 -9.95 -7.60 -2.00
CA ILE A 33 -9.96 -7.03 -3.35
C ILE A 33 -9.61 -5.53 -3.37
N GLY A 34 -9.03 -5.09 -4.48
CA GLY A 34 -8.72 -3.68 -4.69
C GLY A 34 -7.57 -3.15 -3.85
N SER A 35 -6.91 -4.00 -3.08
CA SER A 35 -5.78 -3.59 -2.24
C SER A 35 -4.47 -3.62 -3.00
N VAL A 36 -3.54 -2.78 -2.60
CA VAL A 36 -2.18 -2.71 -3.16
C VAL A 36 -1.19 -2.97 -2.03
N VAL A 37 -0.37 -4.00 -2.20
CA VAL A 37 0.63 -4.40 -1.20
C VAL A 37 1.99 -4.46 -1.89
N VAL A 38 2.91 -3.61 -1.47
CA VAL A 38 4.24 -3.48 -2.09
C VAL A 38 5.31 -3.48 -1.00
N GLU A 39 6.37 -4.28 -1.24
CA GLU A 39 7.52 -4.38 -0.35
C GLU A 39 7.13 -4.61 1.12
N THR A 40 6.15 -5.49 1.33
CA THR A 40 5.55 -5.74 2.65
C THR A 40 5.69 -7.20 3.02
N SER A 41 5.94 -7.48 4.30
CA SER A 41 5.86 -8.83 4.84
C SER A 41 4.67 -8.95 5.79
N MET A 42 3.89 -10.01 5.63
CA MET A 42 2.73 -10.31 6.47
C MET A 42 2.93 -11.64 7.17
N ASP A 43 2.76 -11.64 8.47
CA ASP A 43 2.84 -12.85 9.27
C ASP A 43 1.49 -13.57 9.31
N ARG A 44 1.45 -14.70 10.00
CA ARG A 44 0.31 -15.62 10.03
C ARG A 44 -0.97 -14.98 10.55
N TYR A 45 -2.08 -15.39 9.96
CA TYR A 45 -3.44 -14.98 10.37
C TYR A 45 -3.64 -13.48 10.40
N SER A 46 -2.87 -12.74 9.62
CA SER A 46 -3.10 -11.31 9.41
C SER A 46 -4.03 -11.10 8.22
N TYR A 47 -4.69 -9.93 8.20
CA TYR A 47 -5.72 -9.64 7.21
C TYR A 47 -5.66 -8.17 6.81
N ILE A 48 -5.78 -7.94 5.50
CA ILE A 48 -5.91 -6.60 4.93
C ILE A 48 -7.28 -6.51 4.25
N GLY A 49 -8.06 -5.49 4.59
CA GLY A 49 -9.39 -5.26 4.04
C GLY A 49 -9.36 -4.74 2.60
N GLU A 50 -10.55 -4.40 2.09
CA GLU A 50 -10.72 -3.94 0.72
C GLU A 50 -10.12 -2.55 0.50
N HIS A 51 -9.57 -2.32 -0.71
CA HIS A 51 -9.08 -1.01 -1.16
C HIS A 51 -8.11 -0.35 -0.18
N THR A 52 -7.22 -1.16 0.39
CA THR A 52 -6.20 -0.70 1.34
C THR A 52 -4.84 -0.69 0.65
N SER A 53 -4.09 0.38 0.84
CA SER A 53 -2.71 0.49 0.35
C SER A 53 -1.74 0.21 1.48
N VAL A 54 -0.82 -0.73 1.27
CA VAL A 54 0.26 -1.03 2.22
C VAL A 54 1.58 -0.98 1.46
N LEU A 55 2.42 -0.06 1.84
CA LEU A 55 3.69 0.18 1.17
C LEU A 55 4.82 0.13 2.19
N CYS A 56 5.80 -0.74 1.95
CA CYS A 56 7.01 -0.85 2.77
C CYS A 56 6.70 -1.07 4.26
N ALA A 57 6.03 -2.19 4.59
CA ALA A 57 5.59 -2.47 5.96
C ALA A 57 5.96 -3.89 6.40
N GLU A 58 6.07 -4.09 7.69
CA GLU A 58 6.07 -5.40 8.33
C GLU A 58 4.82 -5.54 9.19
N ILE A 59 4.00 -6.52 8.87
CA ILE A 59 2.72 -6.76 9.55
C ILE A 59 2.85 -8.02 10.38
N GLY A 60 2.67 -7.88 11.70
CA GLY A 60 2.77 -8.98 12.64
C GLY A 60 1.60 -9.95 12.55
N ALA A 61 1.71 -11.06 13.28
CA ALA A 61 0.68 -12.08 13.33
C ALA A 61 -0.62 -11.56 13.94
N PHE A 62 -1.75 -12.06 13.46
CA PHE A 62 -3.09 -11.73 13.96
C PHE A 62 -3.45 -10.26 13.84
N THR A 63 -2.84 -9.53 12.93
CA THR A 63 -3.14 -8.12 12.69
C THR A 63 -4.33 -8.01 11.72
N CYS A 64 -5.31 -7.19 12.07
CA CYS A 64 -6.46 -6.92 11.22
C CYS A 64 -6.42 -5.47 10.75
N ILE A 65 -6.39 -5.25 9.46
CA ILE A 65 -6.41 -3.93 8.84
C ILE A 65 -7.73 -3.79 8.09
N SER A 66 -8.48 -2.75 8.42
CA SER A 66 -9.81 -2.53 7.87
C SER A 66 -9.76 -2.03 6.42
N ASN A 67 -10.94 -1.78 5.86
CA ASN A 67 -11.08 -1.28 4.48
C ASN A 67 -10.65 0.18 4.36
N TYR A 68 -10.21 0.57 3.16
CA TYR A 68 -9.88 1.96 2.82
C TYR A 68 -8.83 2.57 3.74
N CYS A 69 -7.85 1.77 4.15
CA CYS A 69 -6.72 2.26 4.94
C CYS A 69 -5.52 2.54 4.03
N ALA A 70 -4.64 3.40 4.50
CA ALA A 70 -3.36 3.65 3.84
C ALA A 70 -2.25 3.52 4.88
N ILE A 71 -1.33 2.59 4.63
CA ILE A 71 -0.23 2.29 5.55
C ILE A 71 1.08 2.47 4.81
N GLY A 72 1.95 3.28 5.39
CA GLY A 72 3.23 3.60 4.78
C GLY A 72 3.08 4.55 3.62
N GLY A 73 3.93 4.40 2.62
CA GLY A 73 3.98 5.29 1.48
C GLY A 73 5.10 6.31 1.61
N GLY A 74 5.10 7.28 0.70
CA GLY A 74 6.11 8.30 0.69
C GLY A 74 5.93 9.32 1.80
N SER A 75 7.00 9.62 2.51
CA SER A 75 7.05 10.73 3.45
C SER A 75 7.70 11.94 2.79
N HIS A 76 7.49 13.11 3.37
CA HIS A 76 8.03 14.37 2.85
C HIS A 76 8.89 15.04 3.91
N PRO A 77 10.00 15.68 3.51
CA PRO A 77 10.81 16.43 4.45
C PRO A 77 10.09 17.72 4.85
N ILE A 78 9.70 17.84 6.11
CA ILE A 78 8.95 19.00 6.59
C ILE A 78 9.84 20.19 6.91
N ASP A 79 11.15 19.96 7.03
CA ASP A 79 12.16 20.98 7.29
C ASP A 79 12.88 21.48 6.03
N TRP A 80 12.47 21.01 4.86
CA TRP A 80 12.98 21.48 3.57
C TRP A 80 12.15 22.66 3.07
N VAL A 81 12.59 23.27 1.97
CA VAL A 81 11.92 24.45 1.36
C VAL A 81 10.46 24.17 1.06
N SER A 82 10.13 22.95 0.61
CA SER A 82 8.77 22.57 0.23
C SER A 82 8.64 21.06 0.26
N VAL A 83 7.41 20.58 0.44
CA VAL A 83 7.09 19.15 0.27
C VAL A 83 6.91 18.76 -1.19
N SER A 84 6.97 19.72 -2.11
CA SER A 84 6.87 19.43 -3.55
C SER A 84 8.01 18.54 -4.03
N PRO A 85 7.72 17.55 -4.89
CA PRO A 85 8.75 16.66 -5.42
C PRO A 85 9.88 17.35 -6.16
N VAL A 86 9.69 18.57 -6.69
CA VAL A 86 10.74 19.30 -7.40
C VAL A 86 11.91 19.65 -6.51
N PHE A 87 11.72 19.72 -5.19
CA PHE A 87 12.78 20.04 -4.22
C PHE A 87 13.41 18.82 -3.56
N ASN A 88 12.84 17.62 -3.70
CA ASN A 88 13.34 16.47 -2.96
C ASN A 88 13.64 15.23 -3.80
N THR A 89 13.19 15.17 -5.06
CA THR A 89 13.49 14.03 -5.91
C THR A 89 13.36 14.37 -7.40
N THR A 90 14.14 13.69 -8.24
CA THR A 90 14.01 13.74 -9.69
C THR A 90 13.01 12.70 -10.21
N LYS A 91 12.54 11.79 -9.37
CA LYS A 91 11.66 10.67 -9.74
C LYS A 91 10.20 10.91 -9.34
N GLY A 92 9.83 12.12 -8.96
CA GLY A 92 8.47 12.45 -8.58
C GLY A 92 7.56 12.72 -9.78
N ILE A 93 6.32 13.06 -9.48
CA ILE A 93 5.31 13.42 -10.50
C ILE A 93 5.80 14.60 -11.34
N ILE A 94 6.42 15.60 -10.69
CA ILE A 94 7.05 16.72 -11.37
C ILE A 94 8.49 16.32 -11.68
N LYS A 95 8.80 16.18 -12.97
CA LYS A 95 10.08 15.64 -13.42
C LYS A 95 11.19 16.69 -13.52
N LYS A 96 11.12 17.71 -12.67
CA LYS A 96 12.14 18.76 -12.58
C LYS A 96 12.63 18.83 -11.13
N LYS A 97 13.93 18.87 -10.96
CA LYS A 97 14.54 18.98 -9.62
C LYS A 97 15.17 20.36 -9.47
N LEU A 98 14.78 21.08 -8.45
CA LEU A 98 15.29 22.40 -8.12
C LEU A 98 16.29 22.38 -6.96
N SER A 99 16.44 21.23 -6.29
CA SER A 99 17.36 21.05 -5.17
C SER A 99 18.48 20.08 -5.55
N SER A 100 19.68 20.32 -5.01
CA SER A 100 20.81 19.38 -5.14
C SER A 100 20.68 18.19 -4.18
N LEU A 101 19.83 18.27 -3.16
CA LEU A 101 19.59 17.21 -2.19
C LEU A 101 18.45 16.34 -2.64
N GLN A 102 18.54 15.05 -2.33
CA GLN A 102 17.48 14.10 -2.58
C GLN A 102 17.03 13.47 -1.26
N TYR A 103 15.72 13.44 -1.04
CA TYR A 103 15.11 12.84 0.13
C TYR A 103 14.68 11.42 -0.20
N SER A 104 14.94 10.48 0.72
CA SER A 104 14.47 9.10 0.60
C SER A 104 13.12 8.98 1.31
N PRO A 105 12.01 8.89 0.56
CA PRO A 105 10.67 9.03 1.16
C PRO A 105 10.14 7.76 1.80
N PHE A 106 10.71 6.59 1.51
CA PHE A 106 10.13 5.32 1.94
C PHE A 106 10.85 4.80 3.17
N GLN A 107 10.15 4.82 4.29
CA GLN A 107 10.60 4.22 5.53
C GLN A 107 9.69 3.05 5.89
N LYS A 108 10.28 2.01 6.51
CA LYS A 108 9.54 0.81 6.85
C LYS A 108 8.62 1.05 8.04
N VAL A 109 7.37 0.62 7.90
CA VAL A 109 6.36 0.68 8.96
C VAL A 109 6.26 -0.69 9.63
N HIS A 110 6.26 -0.72 10.95
CA HIS A 110 6.11 -1.97 11.72
C HIS A 110 4.78 -1.96 12.47
N ILE A 111 3.99 -2.98 12.27
CA ILE A 111 2.69 -3.14 12.92
C ILE A 111 2.66 -4.43 13.72
#